data_3ca9b5df220c97d1d2bb66f517738cd0
#
_entry.id   3ca9b5df220c97d1d2bb66f517738cd0
#
_cell.length_a   1.000
_cell.length_b   1.000
_cell.length_c   1.000
_cell.angle_alpha   90.00
_cell.angle_beta   90.00
_cell.angle_gamma   90.00
#
_symmetry.space_group_name_H-M   'P 1'
#
loop_
_entity.id
_entity.type
_entity.pdbx_description
1 polymer ?
#
loop_
_entity_poly.entity_id
_entity_poly.type
_entity_poly.pdbx_seq_one_letter_code
_entity_poly.pdbx_strand_id
1 'polypeptide(L)'
;MATPEITVPTLSPKELTEQEKGLKEIGSDYAERFGFHDPETGYAYKAPKGLSEQVVRDISEYKSEPEWMREFRLKALEHFQQRPTPTWGGNLGQIDFDDIHYFVRASEKNSRNWDEVPEDIKKTFDRLGIPEAERKFLSGVGAQYESEVVYHQVNEALEKEGVIFTDMDTALREHEDLVREYWATVIPPNDNKLAALNSAVWSGGSFVYVPAGAKVEMPLQAYFRINTENMGQFERTLIIAEEGADVHYVEGCTAPVYSSDSLHSAVVEIIAKPGAHVRYTTVQNWSQNVYNLVTKRAVAQEGATMEWVDCNLGSKLTMKYPSIYLLGEGAHGEILSIAFAGNGQHQDAGGKIIHGAPKTTSSIFAKSISKDGGRGTYRGLLEVAKGATEAKSKVVCDALLLDEESRSDTYPTIRIDENDANVGHEASVSKIGEEQLFYLQSHGLDEEEASKMIVNGFIEPITKELPMEYAVEMNRLIELQMEGSIG
;
A
#
# COMPACT_ATOMS: atom_id res chain seq x y z
N MET A 1 -44.39 32.63 38.56
CA MET A 1 -43.67 31.38 38.91
C MET A 1 -42.54 31.28 37.89
N ALA A 2 -41.31 31.53 38.35
CA ALA A 2 -40.13 31.47 37.51
C ALA A 2 -39.70 30.01 37.37
N THR A 3 -39.43 29.57 36.18
CA THR A 3 -38.81 28.28 35.83
C THR A 3 -37.36 28.27 36.35
N PRO A 4 -36.89 27.20 37.02
CA PRO A 4 -35.51 27.14 37.45
C PRO A 4 -34.59 26.87 36.27
N GLU A 5 -33.57 27.73 36.11
CA GLU A 5 -32.44 27.49 35.23
C GLU A 5 -31.65 26.26 35.74
N ILE A 6 -31.56 25.24 34.91
CA ILE A 6 -30.69 24.10 35.14
C ILE A 6 -29.27 24.51 34.71
N THR A 7 -28.44 24.82 35.70
CA THR A 7 -26.98 24.98 35.46
C THR A 7 -26.37 23.59 35.22
N VAL A 8 -25.97 23.34 33.98
CA VAL A 8 -25.14 22.19 33.63
C VAL A 8 -23.73 22.42 34.21
N PRO A 9 -23.18 21.48 35.00
CA PRO A 9 -21.83 21.62 35.50
C PRO A 9 -20.84 21.61 34.33
N THR A 10 -20.07 22.66 34.17
CA THR A 10 -18.89 22.68 33.33
C THR A 10 -17.88 21.72 33.94
N LEU A 11 -17.70 20.54 33.31
CA LEU A 11 -16.61 19.63 33.59
C LEU A 11 -15.30 20.37 33.34
N SER A 12 -14.38 20.32 34.32
CA SER A 12 -13.03 20.83 34.15
C SER A 12 -12.35 20.10 33.00
N PRO A 13 -11.52 20.76 32.17
CA PRO A 13 -10.80 20.10 31.10
C PRO A 13 -9.97 18.97 31.68
N LYS A 14 -10.33 17.73 31.33
CA LYS A 14 -9.53 16.57 31.63
C LYS A 14 -8.18 16.75 30.92
N GLU A 15 -7.06 16.59 31.62
CA GLU A 15 -5.77 16.55 30.93
C GLU A 15 -5.79 15.41 29.92
N LEU A 16 -5.57 15.73 28.67
CA LEU A 16 -5.53 14.78 27.57
C LEU A 16 -4.38 13.82 27.79
N THR A 17 -4.61 12.55 27.57
CA THR A 17 -3.54 11.54 27.50
C THR A 17 -2.56 11.90 26.38
N GLU A 18 -1.34 11.37 26.40
CA GLU A 18 -0.36 11.57 25.31
C GLU A 18 -0.92 11.14 23.95
N GLN A 19 -1.77 10.10 23.95
CA GLN A 19 -2.48 9.62 22.77
C GLN A 19 -3.55 10.61 22.28
N GLU A 20 -4.32 11.23 23.18
CA GLU A 20 -5.29 12.26 22.84
C GLU A 20 -4.63 13.60 22.44
N LYS A 21 -3.42 13.87 22.94
CA LYS A 21 -2.59 15.00 22.47
C LYS A 21 -2.08 14.77 21.06
N GLY A 22 -1.57 13.57 20.78
CA GLY A 22 -1.17 13.15 19.43
C GLY A 22 -2.33 13.21 18.43
N LEU A 23 -3.54 12.75 18.82
CA LEU A 23 -4.75 12.83 18.01
C LEU A 23 -5.22 14.28 17.78
N LYS A 24 -4.98 15.19 18.71
CA LYS A 24 -5.27 16.63 18.52
C LYS A 24 -4.21 17.35 17.67
N GLU A 25 -2.97 16.90 17.72
CA GLU A 25 -1.91 17.41 16.83
C GLU A 25 -2.10 16.95 15.38
N ILE A 26 -2.75 15.79 15.14
CA ILE A 26 -3.25 15.34 13.82
C ILE A 26 -4.57 16.09 13.50
N GLY A 27 -4.61 17.38 13.57
CA GLY A 27 -5.76 18.28 13.59
C GLY A 27 -6.92 17.98 12.62
N SER A 28 -8.05 18.71 12.80
CA SER A 28 -9.26 18.70 11.97
C SER A 28 -9.06 19.12 10.50
N ASP A 29 -7.82 19.43 10.09
CA ASP A 29 -7.46 19.99 8.80
C ASP A 29 -6.80 18.97 7.88
N TYR A 30 -7.37 17.75 7.83
CA TYR A 30 -6.81 16.67 6.99
C TYR A 30 -6.73 17.07 5.52
N ALA A 31 -7.77 17.72 4.97
CA ALA A 31 -7.75 18.23 3.60
C ALA A 31 -6.66 19.29 3.39
N GLU A 32 -6.40 20.15 4.39
CA GLU A 32 -5.28 21.09 4.34
C GLU A 32 -3.93 20.40 4.46
N ARG A 33 -3.85 19.29 5.21
CA ARG A 33 -2.61 18.56 5.45
C ARG A 33 -2.23 17.65 4.28
N PHE A 34 -3.18 16.96 3.65
CA PHE A 34 -2.91 15.96 2.62
C PHE A 34 -3.44 16.34 1.23
N GLY A 35 -4.51 17.13 1.15
CA GLY A 35 -5.13 17.56 -0.10
C GLY A 35 -4.47 18.76 -0.78
N PHE A 36 -3.41 19.35 -0.20
CA PHE A 36 -2.73 20.51 -0.78
C PHE A 36 -1.90 20.11 -2.01
N HIS A 37 -1.70 21.08 -2.91
CA HIS A 37 -0.75 20.93 -4.03
C HIS A 37 0.40 21.92 -3.84
N ASP A 38 1.60 21.46 -4.22
CA ASP A 38 2.73 22.35 -4.36
C ASP A 38 2.73 22.98 -5.75
N PRO A 39 3.25 24.20 -5.90
CA PRO A 39 3.38 24.82 -7.21
C PRO A 39 4.20 23.94 -8.15
N GLU A 40 3.72 23.69 -9.36
CA GLU A 40 4.45 22.97 -10.42
C GLU A 40 5.64 23.79 -10.99
N THR A 41 6.30 24.59 -10.17
CA THR A 41 7.41 25.45 -10.54
C THR A 41 8.73 24.81 -10.09
N GLY A 42 9.67 24.68 -11.02
CA GLY A 42 11.03 24.22 -10.69
C GLY A 42 11.32 22.75 -10.94
N TYR A 43 10.42 22.00 -11.59
CA TYR A 43 10.74 20.63 -11.99
C TYR A 43 11.93 20.61 -12.97
N ALA A 44 12.89 19.71 -12.68
CA ALA A 44 14.05 19.53 -13.56
C ALA A 44 13.67 18.96 -14.92
N TYR A 45 12.62 18.13 -14.97
CA TYR A 45 12.08 17.58 -16.21
C TYR A 45 10.63 17.10 -16.02
N LYS A 46 9.82 17.29 -17.06
CA LYS A 46 8.46 16.73 -17.17
C LYS A 46 8.28 16.15 -18.56
N ALA A 47 8.12 14.82 -18.67
CA ALA A 47 7.88 14.14 -19.93
C ALA A 47 6.56 14.62 -20.56
N PRO A 48 6.44 14.63 -21.90
CA PRO A 48 5.16 14.88 -22.55
C PRO A 48 4.12 13.85 -22.14
N LYS A 49 2.84 14.18 -22.29
CA LYS A 49 1.75 13.22 -22.06
C LYS A 49 1.77 12.11 -23.10
N GLY A 50 1.28 10.96 -22.72
CA GLY A 50 1.18 9.76 -23.53
C GLY A 50 2.41 8.85 -23.46
N LEU A 51 2.16 7.56 -23.67
CA LEU A 51 3.19 6.52 -23.62
C LEU A 51 3.68 6.16 -25.00
N SER A 52 4.96 6.45 -25.26
CA SER A 52 5.63 6.15 -26.51
C SER A 52 7.02 5.52 -26.27
N GLU A 53 7.58 4.93 -27.33
CA GLU A 53 8.96 4.42 -27.29
C GLU A 53 9.96 5.53 -26.95
N GLN A 54 9.73 6.76 -27.42
CA GLN A 54 10.58 7.91 -27.12
C GLN A 54 10.56 8.22 -25.60
N VAL A 55 9.38 8.27 -24.97
CA VAL A 55 9.26 8.50 -23.52
C VAL A 55 10.02 7.44 -22.74
N VAL A 56 9.93 6.17 -23.13
CA VAL A 56 10.66 5.06 -22.48
C VAL A 56 12.17 5.21 -22.63
N ARG A 57 12.64 5.62 -23.80
CA ARG A 57 14.07 5.90 -24.06
C ARG A 57 14.57 7.10 -23.26
N ASP A 58 13.79 8.17 -23.18
CA ASP A 58 14.11 9.37 -22.41
C ASP A 58 14.26 9.03 -20.92
N ILE A 59 13.34 8.24 -20.34
CA ILE A 59 13.44 7.76 -18.96
C ILE A 59 14.77 7.03 -18.74
N SER A 60 15.10 6.07 -19.60
CA SER A 60 16.33 5.29 -19.49
C SER A 60 17.59 6.15 -19.62
N GLU A 61 17.56 7.17 -20.51
CA GLU A 61 18.67 8.11 -20.69
C GLU A 61 18.86 9.03 -19.47
N TYR A 62 17.77 9.63 -18.97
CA TYR A 62 17.82 10.47 -17.76
C TYR A 62 18.34 9.71 -16.51
N LYS A 63 18.03 8.42 -16.43
CA LYS A 63 18.47 7.55 -15.34
C LYS A 63 19.86 6.96 -15.56
N SER A 64 20.47 7.17 -16.75
CA SER A 64 21.77 6.59 -17.14
C SER A 64 21.79 5.07 -16.94
N GLU A 65 20.73 4.39 -17.35
CA GLU A 65 20.55 2.95 -17.16
C GLU A 65 21.47 2.12 -18.07
N PRO A 66 21.87 0.90 -17.63
CA PRO A 66 22.56 -0.04 -18.49
C PRO A 66 21.66 -0.50 -19.66
N GLU A 67 22.28 -0.90 -20.78
CA GLU A 67 21.57 -1.27 -22.01
C GLU A 67 20.51 -2.36 -21.79
N TRP A 68 20.83 -3.37 -20.97
CA TRP A 68 19.88 -4.46 -20.70
C TRP A 68 18.57 -3.97 -20.03
N MET A 69 18.63 -2.90 -19.21
CA MET A 69 17.44 -2.32 -18.59
C MET A 69 16.61 -1.56 -19.63
N ARG A 70 17.25 -0.84 -20.53
CA ARG A 70 16.56 -0.16 -21.67
C ARG A 70 15.86 -1.16 -22.56
N GLU A 71 16.54 -2.25 -22.93
CA GLU A 71 15.94 -3.34 -23.71
C GLU A 71 14.76 -3.98 -22.98
N PHE A 72 14.88 -4.21 -21.68
CA PHE A 72 13.80 -4.71 -20.82
C PHE A 72 12.58 -3.79 -20.86
N ARG A 73 12.77 -2.47 -20.71
CA ARG A 73 11.70 -1.48 -20.79
C ARG A 73 10.98 -1.48 -22.13
N LEU A 74 11.71 -1.52 -23.22
CA LEU A 74 11.15 -1.54 -24.56
C LEU A 74 10.33 -2.80 -24.82
N LYS A 75 10.83 -3.93 -24.39
CA LYS A 75 10.08 -5.19 -24.46
C LYS A 75 8.80 -5.16 -23.60
N ALA A 76 8.87 -4.53 -22.43
CA ALA A 76 7.71 -4.35 -21.57
C ALA A 76 6.66 -3.43 -22.23
N LEU A 77 7.08 -2.38 -22.93
CA LEU A 77 6.19 -1.51 -23.72
C LEU A 77 5.44 -2.30 -24.80
N GLU A 78 6.12 -3.21 -25.52
CA GLU A 78 5.48 -4.10 -26.48
C GLU A 78 4.40 -4.97 -25.82
N HIS A 79 4.69 -5.55 -24.66
CA HIS A 79 3.72 -6.32 -23.90
C HIS A 79 2.51 -5.48 -23.46
N PHE A 80 2.74 -4.24 -23.02
CA PHE A 80 1.65 -3.32 -22.66
C PHE A 80 0.74 -3.03 -23.84
N GLN A 81 1.31 -2.73 -25.02
CA GLN A 81 0.57 -2.40 -26.22
C GLN A 81 -0.25 -3.58 -26.76
N GLN A 82 0.30 -4.79 -26.69
CA GLN A 82 -0.35 -6.01 -27.20
C GLN A 82 -1.45 -6.53 -26.26
N ARG A 83 -1.36 -6.30 -24.96
CA ARG A 83 -2.33 -6.82 -24.00
C ARG A 83 -3.59 -5.95 -23.95
N PRO A 84 -4.78 -6.56 -24.04
CA PRO A 84 -6.01 -5.83 -23.83
C PRO A 84 -6.12 -5.34 -22.38
N THR A 85 -6.82 -4.24 -22.19
CA THR A 85 -7.20 -3.80 -20.83
C THR A 85 -8.12 -4.84 -20.19
N PRO A 86 -7.90 -5.22 -18.93
CA PRO A 86 -8.78 -6.14 -18.24
C PRO A 86 -10.23 -5.68 -18.24
N THR A 87 -11.16 -6.60 -18.49
CA THR A 87 -12.61 -6.36 -18.46
C THR A 87 -13.27 -6.86 -17.16
N TRP A 88 -12.48 -7.44 -16.27
CA TRP A 88 -12.88 -7.88 -14.94
C TRP A 88 -12.33 -6.91 -13.88
N GLY A 89 -12.91 -6.94 -12.69
CA GLY A 89 -12.56 -6.02 -11.61
C GLY A 89 -13.28 -4.69 -11.74
N GLY A 90 -12.58 -3.60 -11.40
CA GLY A 90 -13.12 -2.25 -11.53
C GLY A 90 -13.17 -1.75 -12.96
N ASN A 91 -13.86 -0.63 -13.17
CA ASN A 91 -13.98 -0.02 -14.50
C ASN A 91 -12.70 0.73 -14.88
N LEU A 92 -11.88 0.14 -15.74
CA LEU A 92 -10.67 0.73 -16.30
C LEU A 92 -10.90 1.48 -17.61
N GLY A 93 -12.11 1.45 -18.16
CA GLY A 93 -12.43 2.07 -19.48
C GLY A 93 -12.40 3.60 -19.48
N GLN A 94 -12.30 4.22 -18.30
CA GLN A 94 -12.21 5.67 -18.14
C GLN A 94 -10.75 6.17 -18.07
N ILE A 95 -9.76 5.28 -17.99
CA ILE A 95 -8.36 5.67 -17.96
C ILE A 95 -7.93 6.05 -19.39
N ASP A 96 -7.52 7.31 -19.56
CA ASP A 96 -6.89 7.78 -20.77
C ASP A 96 -5.37 7.70 -20.62
N PHE A 97 -4.76 6.63 -21.15
CA PHE A 97 -3.32 6.42 -21.12
C PHE A 97 -2.55 7.45 -21.94
N ASP A 98 -3.20 8.18 -22.85
CA ASP A 98 -2.56 9.23 -23.66
C ASP A 98 -2.55 10.59 -22.94
N ASP A 99 -3.34 10.76 -21.87
CA ASP A 99 -3.40 12.00 -21.07
C ASP A 99 -2.58 11.96 -19.76
N ILE A 100 -1.64 11.02 -19.64
CA ILE A 100 -0.81 10.83 -18.45
C ILE A 100 0.64 11.24 -18.71
N HIS A 101 1.24 11.96 -17.75
CA HIS A 101 2.69 12.15 -17.67
C HIS A 101 3.34 10.95 -17.00
N TYR A 102 4.18 10.23 -17.74
CA TYR A 102 4.81 8.99 -17.25
C TYR A 102 6.09 9.17 -16.46
N PHE A 103 6.66 10.37 -16.50
CA PHE A 103 7.87 10.70 -15.77
C PHE A 103 7.95 12.20 -15.48
N VAL A 104 8.10 12.53 -14.20
CA VAL A 104 8.32 13.90 -13.72
C VAL A 104 9.46 13.88 -12.72
N ARG A 105 10.46 14.71 -12.94
CA ARG A 105 11.64 14.83 -12.10
C ARG A 105 11.60 16.13 -11.33
N ALA A 106 11.45 16.04 -10.01
CA ALA A 106 11.35 17.21 -9.16
C ALA A 106 12.72 17.84 -8.84
N SER A 107 13.80 17.05 -8.79
CA SER A 107 15.14 17.50 -8.42
C SER A 107 16.21 16.84 -9.30
N GLU A 108 17.35 17.51 -9.49
CA GLU A 108 18.48 16.93 -10.22
C GLU A 108 19.30 15.92 -9.38
N LYS A 109 19.12 15.89 -8.05
CA LYS A 109 19.90 15.05 -7.15
C LYS A 109 19.06 14.38 -6.07
N ASN A 110 19.35 13.11 -5.81
CA ASN A 110 18.93 12.42 -4.60
C ASN A 110 19.88 12.81 -3.46
N SER A 111 19.37 12.99 -2.24
CA SER A 111 20.20 13.32 -1.10
C SER A 111 20.12 12.24 0.00
N ARG A 112 21.29 11.97 0.63
CA ARG A 112 21.37 11.18 1.86
C ARG A 112 21.27 12.06 3.12
N ASN A 113 21.27 13.38 2.94
CA ASN A 113 21.14 14.35 4.01
C ASN A 113 19.85 15.16 3.81
N TRP A 114 18.94 15.11 4.78
CA TRP A 114 17.70 15.86 4.74
C TRP A 114 17.89 17.36 4.56
N ASP A 115 18.97 17.91 5.09
CA ASP A 115 19.28 19.34 4.97
C ASP A 115 19.54 19.79 3.52
N GLU A 116 19.92 18.86 2.65
CA GLU A 116 20.18 19.11 1.23
C GLU A 116 18.93 18.96 0.34
N VAL A 117 17.83 18.42 0.86
CA VAL A 117 16.56 18.30 0.14
C VAL A 117 16.00 19.71 -0.09
N PRO A 118 15.45 20.01 -1.28
CA PRO A 118 14.84 21.31 -1.55
C PRO A 118 13.78 21.70 -0.51
N GLU A 119 13.79 22.97 -0.09
CA GLU A 119 12.92 23.47 1.00
C GLU A 119 11.41 23.28 0.71
N ASP A 120 11.00 23.37 -0.55
CA ASP A 120 9.60 23.18 -0.92
C ASP A 120 9.18 21.72 -0.72
N ILE A 121 10.06 20.78 -1.05
CA ILE A 121 9.83 19.34 -0.83
C ILE A 121 9.87 19.02 0.67
N LYS A 122 10.81 19.60 1.44
CA LYS A 122 10.83 19.45 2.91
C LYS A 122 9.52 19.89 3.53
N LYS A 123 9.02 21.09 3.17
CA LYS A 123 7.75 21.60 3.67
C LYS A 123 6.58 20.66 3.36
N THR A 124 6.60 20.02 2.19
CA THR A 124 5.59 19.02 1.83
C THR A 124 5.61 17.84 2.79
N PHE A 125 6.77 17.24 3.03
CA PHE A 125 6.88 16.11 3.95
C PHE A 125 6.65 16.50 5.42
N ASP A 126 7.05 17.71 5.85
CA ASP A 126 6.75 18.23 7.18
C ASP A 126 5.22 18.42 7.37
N ARG A 127 4.51 18.91 6.35
CA ARG A 127 3.03 19.01 6.36
C ARG A 127 2.35 17.65 6.40
N LEU A 128 2.91 16.66 5.71
CA LEU A 128 2.43 15.28 5.75
C LEU A 128 2.69 14.61 7.11
N GLY A 129 3.48 15.25 7.99
CA GLY A 129 3.75 14.80 9.34
C GLY A 129 4.72 13.65 9.41
N ILE A 130 5.73 13.65 8.54
CA ILE A 130 6.90 12.81 8.75
C ILE A 130 7.77 13.49 9.81
N PRO A 131 7.58 13.21 11.12
CA PRO A 131 8.25 13.95 12.18
C PRO A 131 9.75 13.68 12.15
N GLU A 132 10.54 14.68 12.52
CA GLU A 132 11.98 14.50 12.73
C GLU A 132 12.30 13.38 13.74
N ALA A 133 11.36 13.12 14.67
CA ALA A 133 11.45 12.04 15.64
C ALA A 133 11.35 10.63 14.98
N GLU A 134 10.44 10.43 14.02
CA GLU A 134 10.31 9.14 13.29
C GLU A 134 11.58 8.83 12.50
N ARG A 135 12.19 9.84 11.90
CA ARG A 135 13.48 9.68 11.19
C ARG A 135 14.62 9.19 12.09
N LYS A 136 14.59 9.47 13.38
CA LYS A 136 15.59 9.06 14.36
C LYS A 136 15.37 7.67 14.94
N PHE A 137 14.14 7.17 14.91
CA PHE A 137 13.77 5.89 15.55
C PHE A 137 13.64 4.71 14.59
N LEU A 138 13.63 4.96 13.28
CA LEU A 138 13.50 3.91 12.26
C LEU A 138 14.87 3.34 11.86
N SER A 139 14.88 2.09 11.39
CA SER A 139 16.06 1.44 10.83
C SER A 139 16.50 2.08 9.50
N GLY A 140 15.58 2.70 8.79
CA GLY A 140 15.81 3.43 7.56
C GLY A 140 14.57 4.14 7.07
N VAL A 141 14.75 5.26 6.37
CA VAL A 141 13.66 6.08 5.80
C VAL A 141 13.99 6.46 4.36
N GLY A 142 13.00 6.28 3.47
CA GLY A 142 13.00 6.78 2.10
C GLY A 142 11.84 7.75 1.88
N ALA A 143 12.04 8.77 1.06
CA ALA A 143 10.99 9.70 0.64
C ALA A 143 11.05 9.89 -0.87
N GLN A 144 9.94 9.55 -1.55
CA GLN A 144 9.75 9.74 -2.98
C GLN A 144 8.75 10.87 -3.23
N TYR A 145 9.14 11.77 -4.11
CA TYR A 145 8.29 12.86 -4.59
C TYR A 145 8.24 12.79 -6.11
N GLU A 146 7.05 12.73 -6.67
CA GLU A 146 6.81 12.44 -8.09
C GLU A 146 7.42 11.08 -8.53
N SER A 147 8.26 11.10 -9.56
CA SER A 147 8.85 9.89 -10.13
C SER A 147 10.17 9.47 -9.47
N GLU A 148 10.73 10.25 -8.55
CA GLU A 148 12.06 9.96 -8.02
C GLU A 148 12.13 10.05 -6.50
N VAL A 149 13.00 9.23 -5.90
CA VAL A 149 13.34 9.33 -4.49
C VAL A 149 14.20 10.58 -4.28
N VAL A 150 13.78 11.46 -3.38
CA VAL A 150 14.45 12.74 -3.07
C VAL A 150 15.30 12.67 -1.81
N TYR A 151 15.02 11.71 -0.95
CA TYR A 151 15.74 11.47 0.30
C TYR A 151 15.77 9.99 0.63
N HIS A 152 16.93 9.53 1.13
CA HIS A 152 17.09 8.16 1.59
C HIS A 152 18.17 8.07 2.66
N GLN A 153 17.89 7.37 3.74
CA GLN A 153 18.84 7.08 4.81
C GLN A 153 18.58 5.71 5.43
N VAL A 154 19.64 5.00 5.78
CA VAL A 154 19.61 3.76 6.56
C VAL A 154 20.50 3.91 7.79
N ASN A 155 20.22 3.14 8.84
CA ASN A 155 21.03 3.14 10.05
C ASN A 155 22.43 2.58 9.76
N GLU A 156 23.49 3.32 10.14
CA GLU A 156 24.88 2.91 9.91
C GLU A 156 25.26 1.55 10.50
N ALA A 157 24.59 1.11 11.58
CA ALA A 157 24.84 -0.21 12.16
C ALA A 157 24.38 -1.32 11.21
N LEU A 158 23.21 -1.14 10.57
CA LEU A 158 22.66 -2.07 9.58
C LEU A 158 23.49 -2.09 8.30
N GLU A 159 23.98 -0.93 7.84
CA GLU A 159 24.92 -0.87 6.70
C GLU A 159 26.20 -1.67 6.96
N LYS A 160 26.75 -1.59 8.19
CA LYS A 160 27.94 -2.38 8.59
C LYS A 160 27.67 -3.89 8.65
N GLU A 161 26.42 -4.29 8.90
CA GLU A 161 25.97 -5.68 8.84
C GLU A 161 25.67 -6.15 7.40
N GLY A 162 25.79 -5.25 6.41
CA GLY A 162 25.57 -5.54 5.01
C GLY A 162 24.11 -5.42 4.57
N VAL A 163 23.23 -4.86 5.38
CA VAL A 163 21.86 -4.51 4.98
C VAL A 163 21.92 -3.36 3.98
N ILE A 164 21.27 -3.56 2.83
CA ILE A 164 21.09 -2.52 1.82
C ILE A 164 19.63 -2.08 1.87
N PHE A 165 19.42 -0.79 2.08
CA PHE A 165 18.15 -0.14 1.85
C PHE A 165 18.42 1.13 1.06
N THR A 166 17.98 1.18 -0.18
CA THR A 166 18.19 2.33 -1.08
C THR A 166 17.02 2.42 -2.07
N ASP A 167 17.01 3.47 -2.88
CA ASP A 167 16.10 3.54 -4.01
C ASP A 167 16.53 2.59 -5.14
N MET A 168 15.56 2.16 -5.94
CA MET A 168 15.79 1.20 -7.03
C MET A 168 16.77 1.72 -8.09
N ASP A 169 16.77 3.04 -8.37
CA ASP A 169 17.65 3.64 -9.37
C ASP A 169 19.10 3.63 -8.89
N THR A 170 19.33 3.89 -7.60
CA THR A 170 20.66 3.79 -6.97
C THR A 170 21.10 2.32 -6.90
N ALA A 171 20.20 1.40 -6.54
CA ALA A 171 20.51 -0.02 -6.51
C ALA A 171 20.94 -0.55 -7.89
N LEU A 172 20.28 -0.12 -8.96
CA LEU A 172 20.64 -0.51 -10.32
C LEU A 172 22.05 -0.05 -10.70
N ARG A 173 22.51 1.10 -10.20
CA ARG A 173 23.86 1.63 -10.47
C ARG A 173 24.95 1.04 -9.58
N GLU A 174 24.67 0.89 -8.28
CA GLU A 174 25.67 0.52 -7.27
C GLU A 174 25.70 -0.99 -6.99
N HIS A 175 24.60 -1.70 -7.26
CA HIS A 175 24.41 -3.13 -6.99
C HIS A 175 23.85 -3.86 -8.21
N GLU A 176 24.30 -3.52 -9.42
CA GLU A 176 23.74 -4.00 -10.68
C GLU A 176 23.64 -5.54 -10.74
N ASP A 177 24.68 -6.26 -10.32
CA ASP A 177 24.71 -7.73 -10.37
C ASP A 177 23.58 -8.33 -9.53
N LEU A 178 23.38 -7.80 -8.31
CA LEU A 178 22.34 -8.24 -7.39
C LEU A 178 20.94 -7.90 -7.93
N VAL A 179 20.76 -6.68 -8.44
CA VAL A 179 19.49 -6.30 -9.07
C VAL A 179 19.21 -7.21 -10.26
N ARG A 180 20.17 -7.45 -11.12
CA ARG A 180 20.00 -8.27 -12.34
C ARG A 180 19.65 -9.72 -12.04
N GLU A 181 20.15 -10.28 -10.93
CA GLU A 181 19.85 -11.64 -10.49
C GLU A 181 18.36 -11.83 -10.15
N TYR A 182 17.76 -10.81 -9.49
CA TYR A 182 16.38 -10.92 -8.95
C TYR A 182 15.32 -10.13 -9.72
N TRP A 183 15.73 -9.22 -10.59
CA TRP A 183 14.82 -8.34 -11.31
C TRP A 183 13.79 -9.09 -12.15
N ALA A 184 12.51 -8.79 -11.93
CA ALA A 184 11.38 -9.38 -12.67
C ALA A 184 11.31 -10.91 -12.65
N THR A 185 11.96 -11.57 -11.67
CA THR A 185 11.91 -13.01 -11.49
C THR A 185 10.61 -13.48 -10.86
N VAL A 186 9.96 -12.63 -10.06
CA VAL A 186 8.68 -12.91 -9.41
C VAL A 186 7.52 -12.34 -10.20
N ILE A 187 7.64 -11.11 -10.72
CA ILE A 187 6.64 -10.45 -11.56
C ILE A 187 7.28 -10.05 -12.89
N PRO A 188 7.25 -10.92 -13.90
CA PRO A 188 7.82 -10.60 -15.21
C PRO A 188 6.97 -9.58 -15.97
N PRO A 189 7.53 -8.87 -16.97
CA PRO A 189 6.85 -7.80 -17.70
C PRO A 189 5.62 -8.28 -18.49
N ASN A 190 5.54 -9.58 -18.75
CA ASN A 190 4.39 -10.20 -19.40
C ASN A 190 3.35 -10.80 -18.44
N ASP A 191 3.40 -10.51 -17.15
CA ASP A 191 2.45 -11.03 -16.15
C ASP A 191 1.02 -10.51 -16.42
N ASN A 192 0.86 -9.21 -16.41
CA ASN A 192 -0.41 -8.53 -16.73
C ASN A 192 -0.15 -7.16 -17.39
N LYS A 193 -1.20 -6.50 -17.90
CA LYS A 193 -1.06 -5.22 -18.60
C LYS A 193 -0.42 -4.13 -17.73
N LEU A 194 -0.77 -4.07 -16.45
CA LEU A 194 -0.29 -3.02 -15.54
C LEU A 194 1.14 -3.30 -15.05
N ALA A 195 1.50 -4.57 -14.88
CA ALA A 195 2.90 -4.96 -14.65
C ALA A 195 3.77 -4.65 -15.87
N ALA A 196 3.25 -4.83 -17.09
CA ALA A 196 3.93 -4.42 -18.32
C ALA A 196 4.12 -2.91 -18.38
N LEU A 197 3.08 -2.13 -18.03
CA LEU A 197 3.16 -0.68 -17.94
C LEU A 197 4.24 -0.24 -16.94
N ASN A 198 4.18 -0.73 -15.70
CA ASN A 198 5.20 -0.43 -14.70
C ASN A 198 6.60 -0.79 -15.23
N SER A 199 6.77 -1.99 -15.77
CA SER A 199 8.06 -2.45 -16.30
C SER A 199 8.63 -1.56 -17.41
N ALA A 200 7.77 -0.91 -18.20
CA ALA A 200 8.19 0.04 -19.24
C ALA A 200 8.63 1.39 -18.70
N VAL A 201 7.94 1.91 -17.66
CA VAL A 201 8.11 3.29 -17.19
C VAL A 201 8.47 3.43 -15.71
N TRP A 202 8.81 2.35 -15.02
CA TRP A 202 9.11 2.40 -13.59
C TRP A 202 10.16 3.46 -13.24
N SER A 203 9.97 4.09 -12.09
CA SER A 203 10.85 5.10 -11.56
C SER A 203 10.74 5.15 -10.04
N GLY A 204 11.90 5.17 -9.36
CA GLY A 204 11.92 5.10 -7.91
C GLY A 204 11.45 3.74 -7.36
N GLY A 205 10.91 3.76 -6.16
CA GLY A 205 10.65 2.57 -5.37
C GLY A 205 11.84 2.18 -4.49
N SER A 206 11.72 1.09 -3.74
CA SER A 206 12.71 0.67 -2.76
C SER A 206 13.43 -0.60 -3.16
N PHE A 207 14.72 -0.64 -2.92
CA PHE A 207 15.55 -1.83 -2.95
C PHE A 207 15.98 -2.18 -1.53
N VAL A 208 15.64 -3.39 -1.09
CA VAL A 208 16.01 -3.93 0.23
C VAL A 208 16.72 -5.27 0.05
N TYR A 209 17.92 -5.36 0.58
CA TYR A 209 18.65 -6.62 0.71
C TYR A 209 19.05 -6.84 2.16
N VAL A 210 18.63 -7.94 2.75
CA VAL A 210 18.94 -8.30 4.13
C VAL A 210 19.77 -9.57 4.11
N PRO A 211 21.04 -9.52 4.55
CA PRO A 211 21.97 -10.67 4.56
C PRO A 211 21.47 -11.81 5.45
N ALA A 212 22.03 -13.00 5.22
CA ALA A 212 21.67 -14.20 5.98
C ALA A 212 21.81 -13.98 7.50
N GLY A 213 20.76 -14.31 8.24
CA GLY A 213 20.70 -14.21 9.70
C GLY A 213 20.57 -12.80 10.26
N ALA A 214 20.64 -11.75 9.44
CA ALA A 214 20.46 -10.38 9.92
C ALA A 214 19.02 -10.11 10.35
N LYS A 215 18.87 -9.32 11.44
CA LYS A 215 17.59 -8.96 12.04
C LYS A 215 17.42 -7.44 12.02
N VAL A 216 16.48 -6.96 11.26
CA VAL A 216 16.14 -5.54 11.19
C VAL A 216 15.05 -5.28 12.24
N GLU A 217 15.47 -4.87 13.46
CA GLU A 217 14.56 -4.78 14.62
C GLU A 217 13.48 -3.72 14.46
N MET A 218 13.83 -2.57 13.86
CA MET A 218 12.89 -1.48 13.61
C MET A 218 12.50 -1.46 12.12
N PRO A 219 11.27 -1.06 11.77
CA PRO A 219 10.85 -1.03 10.38
C PRO A 219 11.75 -0.17 9.49
N LEU A 220 11.92 -0.62 8.24
CA LEU A 220 12.34 0.23 7.13
C LEU A 220 11.09 0.89 6.55
N GLN A 221 11.14 2.18 6.27
CA GLN A 221 9.96 2.94 5.89
C GLN A 221 10.17 3.75 4.61
N ALA A 222 9.18 3.74 3.72
CA ALA A 222 9.17 4.61 2.54
C ALA A 222 7.86 5.40 2.45
N TYR A 223 7.96 6.66 2.05
CA TYR A 223 6.84 7.55 1.79
C TYR A 223 6.80 7.92 0.31
N PHE A 224 5.62 7.83 -0.29
CA PHE A 224 5.38 8.15 -1.69
C PHE A 224 4.35 9.27 -1.81
N ARG A 225 4.70 10.32 -2.54
CA ARG A 225 3.82 11.47 -2.81
C ARG A 225 3.73 11.74 -4.30
N ILE A 226 2.53 11.68 -4.86
CA ILE A 226 2.20 12.30 -6.16
C ILE A 226 1.80 13.75 -5.87
N ASN A 227 2.23 14.70 -6.69
CA ASN A 227 1.83 16.09 -6.56
C ASN A 227 1.37 16.71 -7.89
N THR A 228 1.87 16.25 -9.02
CA THR A 228 1.53 16.79 -10.35
C THR A 228 0.18 16.29 -10.85
N GLU A 229 -0.63 17.17 -11.41
CA GLU A 229 -1.91 16.84 -12.06
C GLU A 229 -1.67 15.96 -13.31
N ASN A 230 -2.55 14.99 -13.58
CA ASN A 230 -2.43 13.99 -14.67
C ASN A 230 -1.12 13.19 -14.63
N MET A 231 -0.54 13.03 -13.46
CA MET A 231 0.69 12.25 -13.32
C MET A 231 0.40 10.78 -13.06
N GLY A 232 1.27 9.92 -13.64
CA GLY A 232 1.40 8.53 -13.22
C GLY A 232 2.62 8.35 -12.31
N GLN A 233 2.45 7.58 -11.23
CA GLN A 233 3.54 7.10 -10.38
C GLN A 233 3.68 5.58 -10.53
N PHE A 234 4.91 5.14 -10.81
CA PHE A 234 5.21 3.77 -11.24
C PHE A 234 6.40 3.19 -10.49
N GLU A 235 6.38 3.24 -9.17
CA GLU A 235 7.46 2.71 -8.37
C GLU A 235 7.60 1.19 -8.51
N ARG A 236 8.84 0.72 -8.38
CA ARG A 236 9.15 -0.70 -8.34
C ARG A 236 9.97 -1.04 -7.11
N THR A 237 9.42 -1.86 -6.24
CA THR A 237 10.06 -2.28 -4.99
C THR A 237 10.52 -3.73 -5.12
N LEU A 238 11.77 -4.00 -4.73
CA LEU A 238 12.37 -5.32 -4.69
C LEU A 238 12.97 -5.57 -3.30
N ILE A 239 12.47 -6.60 -2.62
CA ILE A 239 12.94 -7.00 -1.28
C ILE A 239 13.49 -8.42 -1.35
N ILE A 240 14.73 -8.60 -0.92
CA ILE A 240 15.42 -9.89 -0.82
C ILE A 240 15.82 -10.09 0.63
N ALA A 241 15.22 -11.08 1.29
CA ALA A 241 15.60 -11.51 2.63
C ALA A 241 16.33 -12.87 2.51
N GLU A 242 17.62 -12.87 2.80
CA GLU A 242 18.45 -14.07 2.75
C GLU A 242 18.10 -15.06 3.87
N GLU A 243 18.75 -16.22 3.88
CA GLU A 243 18.45 -17.31 4.82
C GLU A 243 18.40 -16.83 6.28
N GLY A 244 17.26 -17.07 6.94
CA GLY A 244 17.03 -16.70 8.33
C GLY A 244 16.98 -15.19 8.61
N ALA A 245 16.96 -14.33 7.59
CA ALA A 245 16.83 -12.89 7.77
C ALA A 245 15.43 -12.49 8.31
N ASP A 246 15.33 -11.31 8.93
CA ASP A 246 14.08 -10.77 9.46
C ASP A 246 13.96 -9.29 9.12
N VAL A 247 12.86 -8.90 8.46
CA VAL A 247 12.64 -7.51 8.07
C VAL A 247 11.16 -7.14 8.06
N HIS A 248 10.86 -5.97 8.59
CA HIS A 248 9.58 -5.30 8.42
C HIS A 248 9.77 -4.05 7.57
N TYR A 249 9.07 -4.01 6.43
CA TYR A 249 9.04 -2.84 5.55
C TYR A 249 7.67 -2.19 5.59
N VAL A 250 7.62 -0.87 5.67
CA VAL A 250 6.38 -0.09 5.76
C VAL A 250 6.33 0.96 4.65
N GLU A 251 5.18 1.06 4.00
CA GLU A 251 4.94 1.99 2.91
C GLU A 251 3.73 2.87 3.19
N GLY A 252 3.92 4.19 3.09
CA GLY A 252 2.87 5.19 3.14
C GLY A 252 2.72 5.90 1.79
N CYS A 253 1.48 6.01 1.28
CA CYS A 253 1.22 6.64 -0.01
C CYS A 253 0.13 7.69 0.09
N THR A 254 0.35 8.88 -0.51
CA THR A 254 -0.62 9.97 -0.54
C THR A 254 -0.61 10.73 -1.88
N ALA A 255 -1.74 11.37 -2.21
CA ALA A 255 -1.85 12.31 -3.33
C ALA A 255 -2.79 13.46 -3.00
N PRO A 256 -2.60 14.67 -3.60
CA PRO A 256 -3.56 15.77 -3.50
C PRO A 256 -4.83 15.47 -4.31
N VAL A 257 -5.87 16.25 -4.05
CA VAL A 257 -7.13 16.18 -4.80
C VAL A 257 -7.03 17.06 -6.05
N TYR A 258 -7.22 16.46 -7.23
CA TYR A 258 -7.34 17.14 -8.51
C TYR A 258 -8.68 16.83 -9.18
N SER A 259 -9.06 17.65 -10.15
CA SER A 259 -10.25 17.40 -10.98
C SER A 259 -10.01 16.36 -12.08
N SER A 260 -8.76 16.13 -12.44
CA SER A 260 -8.33 15.13 -13.42
C SER A 260 -7.85 13.84 -12.73
N ASP A 261 -7.93 12.73 -13.46
CA ASP A 261 -7.53 11.43 -12.96
C ASP A 261 -5.99 11.30 -12.92
N SER A 262 -5.49 10.63 -11.90
CA SER A 262 -4.10 10.23 -11.73
C SER A 262 -3.98 8.72 -11.67
N LEU A 263 -2.83 8.17 -12.08
CA LEU A 263 -2.58 6.74 -12.12
C LEU A 263 -1.42 6.34 -11.21
N HIS A 264 -1.69 5.52 -10.22
CA HIS A 264 -0.68 4.82 -9.45
C HIS A 264 -0.63 3.35 -9.90
N SER A 265 0.51 2.90 -10.40
CA SER A 265 0.69 1.50 -10.83
C SER A 265 2.06 0.97 -10.42
N ALA A 266 2.12 0.47 -9.19
CA ALA A 266 3.33 -0.08 -8.59
C ALA A 266 3.50 -1.58 -8.86
N VAL A 267 4.76 -2.03 -8.79
CA VAL A 267 5.12 -3.45 -8.73
C VAL A 267 5.98 -3.70 -7.51
N VAL A 268 5.61 -4.70 -6.70
CA VAL A 268 6.38 -5.14 -5.53
C VAL A 268 6.71 -6.62 -5.64
N GLU A 269 8.00 -6.91 -5.62
CA GLU A 269 8.55 -8.27 -5.66
C GLU A 269 9.28 -8.58 -4.35
N ILE A 270 8.95 -9.70 -3.71
CA ILE A 270 9.60 -10.13 -2.47
C ILE A 270 10.09 -11.57 -2.61
N ILE A 271 11.32 -11.80 -2.19
CA ILE A 271 11.94 -13.12 -2.13
C ILE A 271 12.35 -13.38 -0.68
N ALA A 272 11.61 -14.26 0.00
CA ALA A 272 11.94 -14.74 1.32
C ALA A 272 12.66 -16.10 1.19
N LYS A 273 13.98 -16.09 1.41
CA LYS A 273 14.85 -17.27 1.37
C LYS A 273 14.56 -18.22 2.55
N PRO A 274 15.17 -19.41 2.64
CA PRO A 274 14.85 -20.37 3.68
C PRO A 274 14.89 -19.79 5.09
N GLY A 275 13.83 -19.99 5.86
CA GLY A 275 13.71 -19.51 7.23
C GLY A 275 13.63 -17.99 7.40
N ALA A 276 13.59 -17.22 6.33
CA ALA A 276 13.43 -15.76 6.42
C ALA A 276 12.02 -15.37 6.84
N HIS A 277 11.90 -14.22 7.50
CA HIS A 277 10.65 -13.60 7.86
C HIS A 277 10.58 -12.21 7.24
N VAL A 278 9.54 -11.97 6.45
CA VAL A 278 9.29 -10.67 5.82
C VAL A 278 7.87 -10.22 6.10
N ARG A 279 7.72 -9.06 6.74
CA ARG A 279 6.44 -8.35 6.85
C ARG A 279 6.48 -7.11 5.99
N TYR A 280 5.45 -6.92 5.16
CA TYR A 280 5.26 -5.73 4.34
C TYR A 280 3.93 -5.08 4.69
N THR A 281 3.98 -3.87 5.24
CA THR A 281 2.81 -3.09 5.63
C THR A 281 2.60 -1.92 4.68
N THR A 282 1.37 -1.72 4.21
CA THR A 282 1.00 -0.54 3.40
C THR A 282 -0.16 0.20 4.06
N VAL A 283 -0.01 1.50 4.24
CA VAL A 283 -1.12 2.41 4.53
C VAL A 283 -1.26 3.37 3.36
N GLN A 284 -2.31 3.17 2.56
CA GLN A 284 -2.58 3.98 1.37
C GLN A 284 -3.79 4.85 1.58
N ASN A 285 -3.59 6.15 1.39
CA ASN A 285 -4.63 7.16 1.46
C ASN A 285 -4.56 8.04 0.22
N TRP A 286 -5.16 7.57 -0.84
CA TRP A 286 -5.24 8.26 -2.11
C TRP A 286 -6.47 9.15 -2.20
N SER A 287 -6.34 10.26 -2.91
CA SER A 287 -7.50 11.08 -3.26
C SER A 287 -8.43 10.39 -4.24
N GLN A 288 -9.69 10.85 -4.31
CA GLN A 288 -10.78 10.22 -5.11
C GLN A 288 -10.56 10.23 -6.63
N ASN A 289 -9.57 10.94 -7.13
CA ASN A 289 -9.21 10.96 -8.55
C ASN A 289 -8.13 9.95 -8.93
N VAL A 290 -7.64 9.12 -8.00
CA VAL A 290 -6.53 8.19 -8.25
C VAL A 290 -7.04 6.80 -8.62
N TYR A 291 -6.52 6.27 -9.71
CA TYR A 291 -6.56 4.83 -10.01
C TYR A 291 -5.34 4.16 -9.37
N ASN A 292 -5.58 3.32 -8.39
CA ASN A 292 -4.55 2.61 -7.64
C ASN A 292 -4.48 1.14 -8.08
N LEU A 293 -3.58 0.85 -9.01
CA LEU A 293 -3.53 -0.42 -9.75
C LEU A 293 -2.19 -1.14 -9.51
N VAL A 294 -2.09 -1.90 -8.43
CA VAL A 294 -0.82 -2.43 -7.90
C VAL A 294 -0.72 -3.94 -8.10
N THR A 295 0.45 -4.42 -8.52
CA THR A 295 0.79 -5.84 -8.58
C THR A 295 1.83 -6.15 -7.52
N LYS A 296 1.47 -6.97 -6.51
CA LYS A 296 2.37 -7.41 -5.42
C LYS A 296 2.48 -8.93 -5.40
N ARG A 297 3.70 -9.44 -5.34
CA ARG A 297 3.93 -10.88 -5.23
C ARG A 297 5.17 -11.20 -4.41
N ALA A 298 5.04 -12.20 -3.55
CA ALA A 298 6.13 -12.76 -2.77
C ALA A 298 6.30 -14.25 -3.08
N VAL A 299 7.55 -14.70 -2.98
CA VAL A 299 7.92 -16.12 -2.98
C VAL A 299 8.51 -16.44 -1.61
N ALA A 300 7.95 -17.44 -0.92
CA ALA A 300 8.45 -17.95 0.35
C ALA A 300 9.06 -19.35 0.14
N GLN A 301 10.34 -19.49 0.47
CA GLN A 301 11.10 -20.73 0.41
C GLN A 301 10.93 -21.55 1.69
N GLU A 302 11.71 -22.62 1.87
CA GLU A 302 11.60 -23.57 2.98
C GLU A 302 11.56 -22.87 4.35
N GLY A 303 10.49 -23.12 5.14
CA GLY A 303 10.31 -22.55 6.45
C GLY A 303 10.21 -21.03 6.52
N ALA A 304 10.16 -20.33 5.39
CA ALA A 304 10.04 -18.88 5.37
C ALA A 304 8.62 -18.41 5.70
N THR A 305 8.52 -17.22 6.27
CA THR A 305 7.25 -16.54 6.59
C THR A 305 7.13 -15.24 5.81
N MET A 306 5.98 -15.06 5.15
CA MET A 306 5.64 -13.83 4.44
C MET A 306 4.30 -13.29 4.89
N GLU A 307 4.28 -12.01 5.30
CA GLU A 307 3.09 -11.32 5.78
C GLU A 307 2.83 -10.04 4.95
N TRP A 308 1.62 -9.95 4.39
CA TRP A 308 1.10 -8.71 3.82
C TRP A 308 0.10 -8.07 4.76
N VAL A 309 0.29 -6.81 5.12
CA VAL A 309 -0.67 -6.00 5.85
C VAL A 309 -1.05 -4.80 5.00
N ASP A 310 -2.26 -4.81 4.47
CA ASP A 310 -2.74 -3.83 3.50
C ASP A 310 -3.90 -3.01 4.06
N CYS A 311 -3.73 -1.70 4.12
CA CYS A 311 -4.79 -0.73 4.42
C CYS A 311 -5.06 0.14 3.19
N ASN A 312 -6.27 0.01 2.62
CA ASN A 312 -6.68 0.66 1.37
C ASN A 312 -7.78 1.66 1.64
N LEU A 313 -7.44 2.95 1.56
CA LEU A 313 -8.34 4.08 1.77
C LEU A 313 -8.24 5.05 0.59
N GLY A 314 -9.31 5.77 0.33
CA GLY A 314 -9.36 6.70 -0.78
C GLY A 314 -9.44 6.00 -2.14
N SER A 315 -8.89 6.61 -3.18
CA SER A 315 -8.89 6.19 -4.58
C SER A 315 -10.29 6.22 -5.22
N LYS A 316 -10.33 6.56 -6.51
CA LYS A 316 -11.50 6.32 -7.36
C LYS A 316 -11.73 4.82 -7.58
N LEU A 317 -10.63 4.13 -7.84
CA LEU A 317 -10.58 2.68 -8.00
C LEU A 317 -9.28 2.11 -7.46
N THR A 318 -9.36 1.16 -6.55
CA THR A 318 -8.24 0.29 -6.20
C THR A 318 -8.43 -1.08 -6.86
N MET A 319 -7.37 -1.59 -7.51
CA MET A 319 -7.25 -3.00 -7.88
C MET A 319 -5.91 -3.53 -7.34
N LYS A 320 -5.97 -4.23 -6.21
CA LYS A 320 -4.77 -4.71 -5.51
C LYS A 320 -5.00 -6.07 -4.88
N TYR A 321 -4.22 -7.06 -5.30
CA TYR A 321 -4.35 -8.46 -4.88
C TYR A 321 -2.97 -9.02 -4.53
N PRO A 322 -2.40 -8.67 -3.36
CA PRO A 322 -1.12 -9.22 -2.93
C PRO A 322 -1.14 -10.75 -2.99
N SER A 323 -0.06 -11.33 -3.45
CA SER A 323 0.02 -12.77 -3.61
C SER A 323 1.26 -13.35 -2.93
N ILE A 324 1.12 -14.57 -2.40
CA ILE A 324 2.21 -15.34 -1.79
C ILE A 324 2.28 -16.71 -2.46
N TYR A 325 3.46 -17.04 -2.96
CA TYR A 325 3.78 -18.36 -3.50
C TYR A 325 4.61 -19.11 -2.45
N LEU A 326 4.01 -20.09 -1.80
CA LEU A 326 4.64 -20.94 -0.79
C LEU A 326 5.32 -22.11 -1.52
N LEU A 327 6.57 -21.93 -1.91
CA LEU A 327 7.32 -22.89 -2.76
C LEU A 327 8.29 -23.77 -2.00
N GLY A 328 8.51 -23.52 -0.70
CA GLY A 328 9.34 -24.35 0.17
C GLY A 328 8.53 -25.11 1.20
N GLU A 329 8.99 -26.30 1.62
CA GLU A 329 8.36 -27.09 2.66
C GLU A 329 8.22 -26.27 3.96
N GLY A 330 7.04 -26.31 4.60
CA GLY A 330 6.79 -25.63 5.86
C GLY A 330 6.69 -24.10 5.77
N ALA A 331 6.71 -23.51 4.56
CA ALA A 331 6.53 -22.06 4.41
C ALA A 331 5.16 -21.59 4.92
N HIS A 332 5.12 -20.37 5.45
CA HIS A 332 3.91 -19.73 5.97
C HIS A 332 3.61 -18.42 5.24
N GLY A 333 2.31 -18.18 4.97
CA GLY A 333 1.84 -16.94 4.36
C GLY A 333 0.64 -16.34 5.07
N GLU A 334 0.68 -15.03 5.33
CA GLU A 334 -0.44 -14.30 5.92
C GLU A 334 -0.78 -13.07 5.11
N ILE A 335 -2.10 -12.82 4.92
CA ILE A 335 -2.61 -11.60 4.30
C ILE A 335 -3.68 -10.99 5.22
N LEU A 336 -3.39 -9.80 5.74
CA LEU A 336 -4.33 -8.96 6.46
C LEU A 336 -4.69 -7.77 5.57
N SER A 337 -5.99 -7.58 5.29
CA SER A 337 -6.44 -6.51 4.39
C SER A 337 -7.63 -5.76 4.97
N ILE A 338 -7.56 -4.43 4.97
CA ILE A 338 -8.69 -3.54 5.20
C ILE A 338 -8.92 -2.71 3.95
N ALA A 339 -10.19 -2.56 3.56
CA ALA A 339 -10.61 -1.65 2.50
C ALA A 339 -11.80 -0.81 2.97
N PHE A 340 -11.73 0.51 2.78
CA PHE A 340 -12.85 1.42 3.01
C PHE A 340 -13.24 2.10 1.69
N ALA A 341 -14.51 1.96 1.29
CA ALA A 341 -15.06 2.58 0.09
C ALA A 341 -16.14 3.59 0.48
N GLY A 342 -15.88 4.86 0.21
CA GLY A 342 -16.84 5.95 0.33
C GLY A 342 -17.55 6.28 -0.98
N ASN A 343 -18.23 7.41 -1.02
CA ASN A 343 -18.96 7.87 -2.21
C ASN A 343 -18.07 7.91 -3.45
N GLY A 344 -18.55 7.29 -4.55
CA GLY A 344 -17.86 7.25 -5.84
C GLY A 344 -16.61 6.36 -5.88
N GLN A 345 -16.28 5.66 -4.79
CA GLN A 345 -15.10 4.82 -4.68
C GLN A 345 -15.43 3.33 -4.93
N HIS A 346 -14.50 2.63 -5.56
CA HIS A 346 -14.54 1.19 -5.70
C HIS A 346 -13.23 0.56 -5.21
N GLN A 347 -13.29 -0.16 -4.11
CA GLN A 347 -12.16 -0.93 -3.58
C GLN A 347 -12.30 -2.39 -4.02
N ASP A 348 -11.65 -2.78 -5.13
CA ASP A 348 -11.53 -4.18 -5.58
C ASP A 348 -10.19 -4.73 -5.07
N ALA A 349 -10.21 -5.26 -3.85
CA ALA A 349 -9.03 -5.74 -3.14
C ALA A 349 -9.22 -7.20 -2.73
N GLY A 350 -8.12 -7.85 -2.33
CA GLY A 350 -8.19 -9.25 -1.89
C GLY A 350 -6.82 -9.84 -1.65
N GLY A 351 -6.72 -11.16 -1.74
CA GLY A 351 -5.46 -11.86 -1.51
C GLY A 351 -5.37 -13.16 -2.29
N LYS A 352 -4.15 -13.55 -2.63
CA LYS A 352 -3.88 -14.80 -3.37
C LYS A 352 -2.79 -15.57 -2.67
N ILE A 353 -3.05 -16.84 -2.37
CA ILE A 353 -2.03 -17.75 -1.82
C ILE A 353 -2.01 -19.04 -2.63
N ILE A 354 -0.81 -19.42 -3.05
CA ILE A 354 -0.54 -20.63 -3.78
C ILE A 354 0.36 -21.53 -2.92
N HIS A 355 -0.18 -22.68 -2.49
CA HIS A 355 0.56 -23.72 -1.81
C HIS A 355 1.20 -24.62 -2.86
N GLY A 356 2.51 -24.47 -3.06
CA GLY A 356 3.30 -25.24 -4.04
C GLY A 356 4.20 -26.31 -3.42
N ALA A 357 4.26 -26.42 -2.09
CA ALA A 357 5.12 -27.35 -1.35
C ALA A 357 4.38 -27.98 -0.15
N PRO A 358 4.89 -29.11 0.37
CA PRO A 358 4.28 -29.80 1.54
C PRO A 358 4.32 -28.96 2.82
N LYS A 359 3.40 -29.27 3.73
CA LYS A 359 3.31 -28.70 5.10
C LYS A 359 3.21 -27.18 5.15
N THR A 360 2.84 -26.55 4.05
CA THR A 360 2.65 -25.10 4.00
C THR A 360 1.38 -24.67 4.71
N THR A 361 1.43 -23.50 5.33
CA THR A 361 0.28 -22.94 6.06
C THR A 361 -0.02 -21.52 5.63
N SER A 362 -1.31 -21.15 5.65
CA SER A 362 -1.67 -19.77 5.33
C SER A 362 -2.94 -19.28 5.99
N SER A 363 -3.05 -17.95 6.11
CA SER A 363 -4.26 -17.25 6.50
C SER A 363 -4.52 -16.03 5.63
N ILE A 364 -5.79 -15.78 5.31
CA ILE A 364 -6.25 -14.55 4.67
C ILE A 364 -7.38 -13.99 5.52
N PHE A 365 -7.19 -12.79 6.06
CA PHE A 365 -8.22 -12.03 6.74
C PHE A 365 -8.45 -10.71 6.01
N ALA A 366 -9.61 -10.60 5.38
CA ALA A 366 -9.99 -9.40 4.64
C ALA A 366 -11.24 -8.77 5.25
N LYS A 367 -11.19 -7.49 5.55
CA LYS A 367 -12.32 -6.71 6.04
C LYS A 367 -12.58 -5.54 5.11
N SER A 368 -13.84 -5.35 4.74
CA SER A 368 -14.25 -4.22 3.91
C SER A 368 -15.39 -3.44 4.56
N ILE A 369 -15.36 -2.13 4.39
CA ILE A 369 -16.39 -1.20 4.85
C ILE A 369 -16.84 -0.39 3.65
N SER A 370 -18.15 -0.24 3.47
CA SER A 370 -18.73 0.58 2.41
C SER A 370 -19.72 1.56 2.98
N LYS A 371 -19.62 2.84 2.54
CA LYS A 371 -20.45 3.96 3.01
C LYS A 371 -20.81 4.88 1.84
N ASP A 372 -21.98 5.52 1.91
CA ASP A 372 -22.45 6.55 0.97
C ASP A 372 -22.44 6.08 -0.49
N GLY A 373 -22.90 4.83 -0.73
CA GLY A 373 -22.90 4.22 -2.05
C GLY A 373 -21.55 3.67 -2.51
N GLY A 374 -20.57 3.62 -1.65
CA GLY A 374 -19.26 3.02 -1.93
C GLY A 374 -19.36 1.52 -2.24
N ARG A 375 -18.39 1.01 -3.02
CA ARG A 375 -18.35 -0.39 -3.43
C ARG A 375 -17.11 -1.09 -2.93
N GLY A 376 -17.27 -2.07 -2.05
CA GLY A 376 -16.22 -3.00 -1.62
C GLY A 376 -16.30 -4.29 -2.44
N THR A 377 -15.19 -4.77 -2.96
CA THR A 377 -15.10 -6.06 -3.63
C THR A 377 -13.96 -6.86 -3.05
N TYR A 378 -14.24 -8.03 -2.51
CA TYR A 378 -13.22 -9.02 -2.17
C TYR A 378 -13.00 -9.97 -3.34
N ARG A 379 -11.75 -10.11 -3.78
CA ARG A 379 -11.36 -11.06 -4.83
C ARG A 379 -10.19 -11.91 -4.37
N GLY A 380 -10.46 -13.16 -4.04
CA GLY A 380 -9.48 -14.09 -3.48
C GLY A 380 -9.14 -15.25 -4.42
N LEU A 381 -7.90 -15.75 -4.31
CA LEU A 381 -7.47 -17.02 -4.87
C LEU A 381 -6.71 -17.80 -3.82
N LEU A 382 -7.19 -19.01 -3.52
CA LEU A 382 -6.44 -20.02 -2.81
C LEU A 382 -6.24 -21.20 -3.73
N GLU A 383 -4.98 -21.57 -3.95
CA GLU A 383 -4.62 -22.75 -4.75
C GLU A 383 -3.73 -23.69 -3.93
N VAL A 384 -4.07 -24.98 -3.93
CA VAL A 384 -3.23 -26.04 -3.38
C VAL A 384 -2.82 -26.95 -4.54
N ALA A 385 -1.57 -26.84 -4.96
CA ALA A 385 -1.04 -27.58 -6.07
C ALA A 385 -0.87 -29.06 -5.71
N LYS A 386 -0.85 -29.91 -6.73
CA LYS A 386 -0.58 -31.33 -6.55
C LYS A 386 0.83 -31.54 -5.94
N GLY A 387 0.91 -32.34 -4.88
CA GLY A 387 2.14 -32.58 -4.12
C GLY A 387 2.33 -31.67 -2.91
N ALA A 388 1.49 -30.61 -2.75
CA ALA A 388 1.48 -29.77 -1.55
C ALA A 388 0.68 -30.46 -0.41
N THR A 389 1.16 -31.62 0.01
CA THR A 389 0.54 -32.44 1.08
C THR A 389 0.58 -31.73 2.42
N GLU A 390 -0.37 -32.04 3.29
CA GLU A 390 -0.50 -31.46 4.63
C GLU A 390 -0.68 -29.91 4.62
N ALA A 391 -1.05 -29.34 3.48
CA ALA A 391 -1.31 -27.89 3.39
C ALA A 391 -2.54 -27.48 4.24
N LYS A 392 -2.43 -26.35 4.95
CA LYS A 392 -3.52 -25.80 5.78
C LYS A 392 -3.75 -24.35 5.45
N SER A 393 -5.01 -23.98 5.22
CA SER A 393 -5.36 -22.59 4.95
C SER A 393 -6.69 -22.20 5.58
N LYS A 394 -6.76 -20.96 6.10
CA LYS A 394 -8.00 -20.33 6.54
C LYS A 394 -8.19 -19.01 5.79
N VAL A 395 -9.36 -18.83 5.19
CA VAL A 395 -9.77 -17.59 4.52
C VAL A 395 -11.01 -17.05 5.22
N VAL A 396 -10.95 -15.80 5.66
CA VAL A 396 -12.08 -15.07 6.25
C VAL A 396 -12.23 -13.75 5.52
N CYS A 397 -13.41 -13.48 4.97
CA CYS A 397 -13.70 -12.20 4.37
C CYS A 397 -15.03 -11.64 4.91
N ASP A 398 -14.91 -10.52 5.62
CA ASP A 398 -16.04 -9.86 6.26
C ASP A 398 -16.29 -8.50 5.61
N ALA A 399 -17.54 -8.19 5.33
CA ALA A 399 -17.96 -6.90 4.82
C ALA A 399 -19.00 -6.25 5.74
N LEU A 400 -18.83 -4.97 6.00
CA LEU A 400 -19.75 -4.12 6.75
C LEU A 400 -20.29 -3.02 5.84
N LEU A 401 -21.62 -2.98 5.68
CA LEU A 401 -22.33 -1.94 4.96
C LEU A 401 -22.93 -0.94 5.96
N LEU A 402 -22.66 0.34 5.76
CA LEU A 402 -23.13 1.38 6.68
C LEU A 402 -24.46 2.00 6.24
N ASP A 403 -24.88 1.77 5.00
CA ASP A 403 -26.12 2.28 4.41
C ASP A 403 -26.71 1.29 3.39
N GLU A 404 -27.84 1.67 2.76
CA GLU A 404 -28.55 0.83 1.79
C GLU A 404 -28.04 0.99 0.36
N GLU A 405 -27.39 2.09 0.04
CA GLU A 405 -26.84 2.40 -1.27
C GLU A 405 -25.49 1.72 -1.50
N SER A 406 -24.78 1.42 -0.41
CA SER A 406 -23.47 0.79 -0.44
C SER A 406 -23.53 -0.67 -0.87
N ARG A 407 -22.44 -1.12 -1.49
CA ARG A 407 -22.37 -2.46 -2.09
C ARG A 407 -21.13 -3.23 -1.67
N SER A 408 -21.31 -4.53 -1.42
CA SER A 408 -20.24 -5.50 -1.26
C SER A 408 -20.38 -6.64 -2.26
N ASP A 409 -19.29 -7.01 -2.93
CA ASP A 409 -19.18 -8.16 -3.80
C ASP A 409 -18.06 -9.09 -3.33
N THR A 410 -18.27 -10.40 -3.44
CA THR A 410 -17.27 -11.40 -3.04
C THR A 410 -17.06 -12.43 -4.15
N TYR A 411 -15.80 -12.54 -4.62
CA TYR A 411 -15.38 -13.46 -5.67
C TYR A 411 -14.26 -14.39 -5.15
N PRO A 412 -14.60 -15.39 -4.34
CA PRO A 412 -13.62 -16.37 -3.89
C PRO A 412 -13.36 -17.40 -4.99
N THR A 413 -12.08 -17.71 -5.19
CA THR A 413 -11.65 -18.81 -6.04
C THR A 413 -10.81 -19.77 -5.21
N ILE A 414 -11.23 -21.02 -5.13
CA ILE A 414 -10.53 -22.07 -4.40
C ILE A 414 -10.26 -23.22 -5.36
N ARG A 415 -9.00 -23.55 -5.56
CA ARG A 415 -8.56 -24.68 -6.37
C ARG A 415 -7.69 -25.60 -5.54
N ILE A 416 -8.11 -26.85 -5.39
CA ILE A 416 -7.39 -27.86 -4.61
C ILE A 416 -7.13 -29.06 -5.51
N ASP A 417 -5.85 -29.25 -5.88
CA ASP A 417 -5.39 -30.39 -6.70
C ASP A 417 -4.70 -31.47 -5.84
N GLU A 418 -4.76 -31.33 -4.49
CA GLU A 418 -4.18 -32.24 -3.51
C GLU A 418 -5.24 -32.75 -2.51
N ASN A 419 -5.24 -34.06 -2.24
CA ASN A 419 -6.23 -34.67 -1.35
C ASN A 419 -5.90 -34.51 0.13
N ASP A 420 -4.61 -34.41 0.48
CA ASP A 420 -4.12 -34.19 1.85
C ASP A 420 -3.95 -32.70 2.14
N ALA A 421 -5.08 -31.97 2.13
CA ALA A 421 -5.13 -30.55 2.44
C ALA A 421 -6.32 -30.23 3.34
N ASN A 422 -6.16 -29.25 4.21
CA ASN A 422 -7.22 -28.73 5.08
C ASN A 422 -7.45 -27.24 4.79
N VAL A 423 -8.58 -26.94 4.16
CA VAL A 423 -8.92 -25.59 3.73
C VAL A 423 -10.27 -25.18 4.30
N GLY A 424 -10.32 -24.05 5.00
CA GLY A 424 -11.53 -23.38 5.49
C GLY A 424 -11.74 -22.04 4.81
N HIS A 425 -12.97 -21.75 4.38
CA HIS A 425 -13.35 -20.42 3.89
C HIS A 425 -14.65 -19.98 4.54
N GLU A 426 -14.63 -18.78 5.10
CA GLU A 426 -15.77 -18.11 5.72
C GLU A 426 -15.97 -16.74 5.05
N ALA A 427 -17.22 -16.37 4.78
CA ALA A 427 -17.54 -15.04 4.30
C ALA A 427 -18.78 -14.52 5.01
N SER A 428 -18.74 -13.28 5.48
CA SER A 428 -19.88 -12.59 6.04
C SER A 428 -20.09 -11.23 5.41
N VAL A 429 -21.35 -10.87 5.19
CA VAL A 429 -21.75 -9.52 4.79
C VAL A 429 -22.84 -9.09 5.75
N SER A 430 -22.61 -8.02 6.48
CA SER A 430 -23.57 -7.45 7.42
C SER A 430 -23.80 -5.98 7.14
N LYS A 431 -25.04 -5.53 7.36
CA LYS A 431 -25.36 -4.11 7.52
C LYS A 431 -25.17 -3.74 8.98
N ILE A 432 -24.79 -2.51 9.26
CA ILE A 432 -24.74 -1.97 10.62
C ILE A 432 -26.10 -2.20 11.30
N GLY A 433 -26.09 -2.82 12.48
CA GLY A 433 -27.32 -3.26 13.14
C GLY A 433 -28.07 -2.10 13.81
N GLU A 434 -29.33 -1.90 13.46
CA GLU A 434 -30.19 -0.88 14.09
C GLU A 434 -30.28 -1.08 15.61
N GLU A 435 -30.29 -2.33 16.08
CA GLU A 435 -30.30 -2.65 17.52
C GLU A 435 -28.98 -2.25 18.20
N GLN A 436 -27.84 -2.39 17.53
CA GLN A 436 -26.54 -1.99 18.05
C GLN A 436 -26.44 -0.47 18.14
N LEU A 437 -26.87 0.25 17.06
CA LEU A 437 -26.96 1.70 17.06
C LEU A 437 -27.88 2.22 18.15
N PHE A 438 -29.09 1.66 18.24
CA PHE A 438 -30.07 2.03 19.28
C PHE A 438 -29.52 1.80 20.69
N TYR A 439 -28.83 0.68 20.93
CA TYR A 439 -28.20 0.39 22.21
C TYR A 439 -27.17 1.45 22.58
N LEU A 440 -26.25 1.79 21.66
CA LEU A 440 -25.21 2.80 21.89
C LEU A 440 -25.81 4.19 22.07
N GLN A 441 -26.80 4.56 21.26
CA GLN A 441 -27.52 5.83 21.38
C GLN A 441 -28.27 5.94 22.71
N SER A 442 -28.84 4.85 23.23
CA SER A 442 -29.50 4.81 24.54
C SER A 442 -28.50 5.04 25.71
N HIS A 443 -27.20 4.88 25.46
CA HIS A 443 -26.12 5.20 26.40
C HIS A 443 -25.51 6.59 26.20
N GLY A 444 -26.11 7.40 25.34
CA GLY A 444 -25.79 8.83 25.19
C GLY A 444 -24.83 9.18 24.06
N LEU A 445 -24.49 8.20 23.21
CA LEU A 445 -23.76 8.48 21.98
C LEU A 445 -24.72 9.01 20.89
N ASP A 446 -24.24 9.91 20.04
CA ASP A 446 -24.98 10.22 18.83
C ASP A 446 -24.81 9.11 17.78
N GLU A 447 -25.54 9.20 16.66
CA GLU A 447 -25.50 8.15 15.62
C GLU A 447 -24.14 8.02 14.96
N GLU A 448 -23.44 9.14 14.79
CA GLU A 448 -22.12 9.18 14.18
C GLU A 448 -21.08 8.55 15.11
N GLU A 449 -21.09 8.91 16.40
CA GLU A 449 -20.20 8.33 17.42
C GLU A 449 -20.45 6.83 17.59
N ALA A 450 -21.72 6.40 17.59
CA ALA A 450 -22.09 5.00 17.67
C ALA A 450 -21.60 4.21 16.45
N SER A 451 -21.75 4.77 15.26
CA SER A 451 -21.28 4.16 14.00
C SER A 451 -19.74 4.03 13.98
N LYS A 452 -19.01 5.09 14.39
CA LYS A 452 -17.54 5.06 14.53
C LYS A 452 -17.09 3.96 15.50
N MET A 453 -17.77 3.81 16.63
CA MET A 453 -17.44 2.78 17.60
C MET A 453 -17.61 1.36 17.05
N ILE A 454 -18.68 1.12 16.30
CA ILE A 454 -18.93 -0.19 15.66
C ILE A 454 -17.86 -0.46 14.60
N VAL A 455 -17.53 0.51 13.76
CA VAL A 455 -16.49 0.39 12.73
C VAL A 455 -15.13 0.11 13.36
N ASN A 456 -14.74 0.85 14.41
CA ASN A 456 -13.49 0.64 15.11
C ASN A 456 -13.41 -0.79 15.72
N GLY A 457 -14.50 -1.28 16.30
CA GLY A 457 -14.58 -2.66 16.78
C GLY A 457 -14.45 -3.70 15.66
N PHE A 458 -15.02 -3.41 14.48
CA PHE A 458 -14.94 -4.29 13.33
C PHE A 458 -13.51 -4.42 12.79
N ILE A 459 -12.73 -3.34 12.77
CA ILE A 459 -11.35 -3.35 12.24
C ILE A 459 -10.29 -3.67 13.28
N GLU A 460 -10.62 -3.60 14.58
CA GLU A 460 -9.68 -3.79 15.71
C GLU A 460 -8.73 -4.99 15.55
N PRO A 461 -9.18 -6.18 15.10
CA PRO A 461 -8.27 -7.32 14.93
C PRO A 461 -7.09 -7.07 14.01
N ILE A 462 -7.26 -6.21 13.01
CA ILE A 462 -6.19 -5.86 12.06
C ILE A 462 -5.38 -4.67 12.58
N THR A 463 -6.02 -3.68 13.21
CA THR A 463 -5.32 -2.52 13.75
C THR A 463 -4.31 -2.88 14.82
N LYS A 464 -4.57 -3.95 15.57
CA LYS A 464 -3.64 -4.48 16.59
C LYS A 464 -2.35 -5.06 16.03
N GLU A 465 -2.34 -5.45 14.75
CA GLU A 465 -1.17 -5.98 14.06
C GLU A 465 -0.28 -4.88 13.46
N LEU A 466 -0.77 -3.64 13.42
CA LEU A 466 0.00 -2.50 12.93
C LEU A 466 0.94 -1.97 14.03
N PRO A 467 2.12 -1.44 13.66
CA PRO A 467 2.87 -0.56 14.56
C PRO A 467 1.97 0.57 15.06
N MET A 468 2.18 1.00 16.31
CA MET A 468 1.24 1.91 17.00
C MET A 468 0.97 3.19 16.22
N GLU A 469 1.99 3.78 15.62
CA GLU A 469 1.90 5.00 14.83
C GLU A 469 0.97 4.83 13.63
N TYR A 470 1.08 3.70 12.93
CA TYR A 470 0.23 3.37 11.77
C TYR A 470 -1.18 2.98 12.17
N ALA A 471 -1.35 2.32 13.32
CA ALA A 471 -2.67 2.01 13.86
C ALA A 471 -3.43 3.30 14.19
N VAL A 472 -2.76 4.29 14.79
CA VAL A 472 -3.33 5.61 15.09
C VAL A 472 -3.67 6.36 13.81
N GLU A 473 -2.76 6.39 12.84
CA GLU A 473 -3.00 7.04 11.54
C GLU A 473 -4.18 6.39 10.82
N MET A 474 -4.20 5.07 10.71
CA MET A 474 -5.27 4.33 10.04
C MET A 474 -6.64 4.58 10.71
N ASN A 475 -6.72 4.50 12.04
CA ASN A 475 -7.96 4.78 12.76
C ASN A 475 -8.44 6.20 12.49
N ARG A 476 -7.52 7.18 12.50
CA ARG A 476 -7.85 8.57 12.19
C ARG A 476 -8.33 8.75 10.75
N LEU A 477 -7.70 8.09 9.78
CA LEU A 477 -8.12 8.11 8.39
C LEU A 477 -9.53 7.54 8.20
N ILE A 478 -9.84 6.44 8.88
CA ILE A 478 -11.17 5.81 8.85
C ILE A 478 -12.21 6.73 9.49
N GLU A 479 -11.90 7.37 10.62
CA GLU A 479 -12.80 8.36 11.24
C GLU A 479 -13.11 9.52 10.29
N LEU A 480 -12.09 10.06 9.60
CA LEU A 480 -12.27 11.13 8.63
C LEU A 480 -13.08 10.68 7.40
N GLN A 481 -12.91 9.45 6.94
CA GLN A 481 -13.78 8.86 5.92
C GLN A 481 -15.23 8.73 6.42
N MET A 482 -15.43 8.38 7.68
CA MET A 482 -16.75 8.33 8.31
C MET A 482 -17.42 9.70 8.36
N GLU A 483 -16.67 10.76 8.63
CA GLU A 483 -17.15 12.15 8.65
C GLU A 483 -17.42 12.71 7.25
N GLY A 484 -17.04 12.02 6.18
CA GLY A 484 -17.10 12.55 4.82
C GLY A 484 -16.11 13.68 4.55
N SER A 485 -15.11 13.82 5.42
CA SER A 485 -14.13 14.93 5.39
C SER A 485 -12.95 14.65 4.44
N ILE A 486 -12.84 13.43 3.93
CA ILE A 486 -11.81 13.01 2.98
C ILE A 486 -12.49 12.46 1.72
N GLY A 487 -12.08 12.99 0.59
CA GLY A 487 -12.54 12.52 -0.71
C GLY A 487 -12.13 13.46 -1.82
#